data_03de2696fe918f2da2f1475d63d385b0
#
_entry.id   03de2696fe918f2da2f1475d63d385b0
#
_cell.length_a   1.000
_cell.length_b   1.000
_cell.length_c   1.000
_cell.angle_alpha   90.00
_cell.angle_beta   90.00
_cell.angle_gamma   90.00
#
_symmetry.space_group_name_H-M   'P 1'
#
loop_
_entity.id
_entity.type
_entity.pdbx_description
1 polymer ?
#
loop_
_entity_poly.entity_id
_entity_poly.type
_entity_poly.pdbx_seq_one_letter_code
_entity_poly.pdbx_strand_id
1 'polypeptide(L)'
;MLQALIFDVDGTLADTEMAHLAAFNHAFAEMGLDWRWDVPLYTRLLAVSGGKERIKAYWQTLETQPKDITGAGMQETIDHLHEIKTAAYEQAVQDGAVQMRPGVLALLSAASAAGMRLAIATTTSPVNIAA
;
A
#
# COMPACT_ATOMS: atom_id res chain seq x y z
N MET A 1 29.49 -5.33 -15.80
CA MET A 1 29.29 -6.04 -14.54
C MET A 1 28.37 -5.23 -13.63
N LEU A 2 27.36 -5.87 -13.08
CA LEU A 2 26.44 -5.21 -12.14
C LEU A 2 27.18 -4.81 -10.86
N GLN A 3 26.97 -3.56 -10.43
CA GLN A 3 27.58 -3.04 -9.21
C GLN A 3 26.55 -2.74 -8.13
N ALA A 4 25.26 -2.69 -8.48
CA ALA A 4 24.17 -2.37 -7.57
C ALA A 4 22.87 -3.03 -8.00
N LEU A 5 22.00 -3.27 -7.03
CA LEU A 5 20.61 -3.68 -7.23
C LEU A 5 19.69 -2.67 -6.54
N ILE A 6 18.63 -2.29 -7.23
CA ILE A 6 17.59 -1.39 -6.70
C ILE A 6 16.28 -2.17 -6.70
N PHE A 7 15.65 -2.27 -5.52
CA PHE A 7 14.44 -3.07 -5.34
C PHE A 7 13.21 -2.19 -5.12
N ASP A 8 12.11 -2.56 -5.78
CA ASP A 8 10.79 -2.13 -5.33
C ASP A 8 10.41 -2.98 -4.12
N VAL A 9 9.65 -2.43 -3.17
CA VAL A 9 9.25 -3.14 -1.95
C VAL A 9 7.98 -3.94 -2.19
N ASP A 10 6.91 -3.26 -2.64
CA ASP A 10 5.59 -3.88 -2.76
C ASP A 10 5.55 -4.85 -3.94
N GLY A 11 5.23 -6.12 -3.63
CA GLY A 11 5.16 -7.16 -4.64
C GLY A 11 6.51 -7.69 -5.12
N THR A 12 7.62 -7.05 -4.75
CA THR A 12 8.98 -7.48 -5.13
C THR A 12 9.72 -8.10 -3.95
N LEU A 13 10.01 -7.32 -2.91
CA LEU A 13 10.68 -7.81 -1.71
C LEU A 13 9.72 -8.45 -0.74
N ALA A 14 8.50 -7.95 -0.66
CA ALA A 14 7.47 -8.43 0.24
C ALA A 14 6.13 -8.55 -0.50
N ASP A 15 5.35 -9.56 -0.17
CA ASP A 15 4.00 -9.74 -0.70
C ASP A 15 3.04 -8.90 0.12
N THR A 16 2.96 -7.61 -0.21
CA THR A 16 2.26 -6.61 0.58
C THR A 16 0.90 -6.22 0.03
N GLU A 17 0.59 -6.56 -1.25
CA GLU A 17 -0.58 -6.02 -1.92
C GLU A 17 -1.90 -6.43 -1.26
N MET A 18 -2.01 -7.69 -0.82
CA MET A 18 -3.22 -8.15 -0.13
C MET A 18 -3.38 -7.49 1.24
N ALA A 19 -2.28 -7.21 1.93
CA ALA A 19 -2.32 -6.50 3.21
C ALA A 19 -2.73 -5.04 3.03
N HIS A 20 -2.25 -4.38 1.95
CA HIS A 20 -2.69 -3.03 1.61
C HIS A 20 -4.19 -3.00 1.29
N LEU A 21 -4.66 -3.93 0.47
CA LEU A 21 -6.08 -4.03 0.12
C LEU A 21 -6.96 -4.21 1.36
N ALA A 22 -6.59 -5.13 2.24
CA ALA A 22 -7.32 -5.36 3.48
C ALA A 22 -7.34 -4.11 4.37
N ALA A 23 -6.24 -3.37 4.43
CA ALA A 23 -6.14 -2.15 5.22
C ALA A 23 -7.03 -1.03 4.66
N PHE A 24 -7.12 -0.87 3.34
CA PHE A 24 -8.05 0.07 2.71
C PHE A 24 -9.50 -0.28 3.05
N ASN A 25 -9.88 -1.55 2.89
CA ASN A 25 -11.25 -1.99 3.19
C ASN A 25 -11.59 -1.82 4.67
N HIS A 26 -10.63 -2.05 5.56
CA HIS A 26 -10.79 -1.77 6.99
C HIS A 26 -11.09 -0.29 7.24
N ALA A 27 -10.35 0.61 6.59
CA ALA A 27 -10.56 2.05 6.74
C ALA A 27 -11.95 2.47 6.27
N PHE A 28 -12.41 1.93 5.15
CA PHE A 28 -13.74 2.22 4.63
C PHE A 28 -14.83 1.78 5.61
N ALA A 29 -14.73 0.58 6.15
CA ALA A 29 -15.69 0.08 7.13
C ALA A 29 -15.67 0.89 8.43
N GLU A 30 -14.50 1.27 8.90
CA GLU A 30 -14.31 2.08 10.11
C GLU A 30 -14.99 3.44 10.00
N MET A 31 -14.98 4.03 8.81
CA MET A 31 -15.62 5.31 8.52
C MET A 31 -17.11 5.18 8.16
N GLY A 32 -17.66 3.97 8.22
CA GLY A 32 -19.06 3.73 7.90
C GLY A 32 -19.40 3.84 6.41
N LEU A 33 -18.41 3.72 5.53
CA LEU A 33 -18.61 3.72 4.09
C LEU A 33 -18.97 2.32 3.61
N ASP A 34 -19.83 2.24 2.60
CA ASP A 34 -20.20 0.97 1.96
C ASP A 34 -19.23 0.53 0.88
N TRP A 35 -18.10 1.21 0.75
CA TRP A 35 -17.07 0.89 -0.23
C TRP A 35 -16.36 -0.40 0.14
N ARG A 36 -16.13 -1.23 -0.86
CA ARG A 36 -15.30 -2.40 -0.73
C ARG A 36 -14.56 -2.65 -2.04
N TRP A 37 -13.24 -2.67 -1.95
CA TRP A 37 -12.40 -2.99 -3.10
C TRP A 37 -12.15 -4.49 -3.14
N ASP A 38 -12.45 -5.11 -4.28
CA ASP A 38 -12.06 -6.48 -4.55
C ASP A 38 -10.70 -6.53 -5.28
N VAL A 39 -10.19 -7.72 -5.50
CA VAL A 39 -8.86 -7.87 -6.13
C VAL A 39 -8.83 -7.29 -7.55
N PRO A 40 -9.80 -7.56 -8.44
CA PRO A 40 -9.78 -6.97 -9.78
C PRO A 40 -9.80 -5.45 -9.78
N LEU A 41 -10.64 -4.84 -8.94
CA LEU A 41 -10.71 -3.38 -8.82
C LEU A 41 -9.42 -2.80 -8.27
N TYR A 42 -8.89 -3.38 -7.20
CA TYR A 42 -7.65 -2.92 -6.61
C TYR A 42 -6.49 -3.00 -7.60
N THR A 43 -6.44 -4.09 -8.38
CA THR A 43 -5.41 -4.25 -9.42
C THR A 43 -5.46 -3.10 -10.44
N ARG A 44 -6.67 -2.69 -10.86
CA ARG A 44 -6.81 -1.53 -11.75
C ARG A 44 -6.37 -0.24 -11.08
N LEU A 45 -6.68 -0.06 -9.79
CA LEU A 45 -6.30 1.12 -9.03
C LEU A 45 -4.79 1.23 -8.79
N LEU A 46 -4.06 0.13 -8.90
CA LEU A 46 -2.60 0.15 -8.78
C LEU A 46 -1.91 0.98 -9.88
N ALA A 47 -2.60 1.29 -10.97
CA ALA A 47 -2.09 2.22 -11.97
C ALA A 47 -1.94 3.64 -11.42
N VAL A 48 -2.65 3.97 -10.35
CA VAL A 48 -2.52 5.26 -9.65
C VAL A 48 -1.52 5.09 -8.51
N SER A 49 -0.46 5.87 -8.52
CA SER A 49 0.58 5.83 -7.50
C SER A 49 0.15 6.63 -6.26
N GLY A 50 0.39 6.06 -5.08
CA GLY A 50 0.05 6.70 -3.81
C GLY A 50 -1.33 6.32 -3.28
N GLY A 51 -1.42 6.09 -1.95
CA GLY A 51 -2.66 5.64 -1.31
C GLY A 51 -3.77 6.67 -1.34
N LYS A 52 -3.45 7.93 -1.03
CA LYS A 52 -4.45 9.01 -1.05
C LYS A 52 -4.97 9.27 -2.44
N GLU A 53 -4.09 9.28 -3.42
CA GLU A 53 -4.41 9.49 -4.83
C GLU A 53 -5.30 8.35 -5.35
N ARG A 54 -5.06 7.14 -4.89
CA ARG A 54 -5.86 5.96 -5.23
C ARG A 54 -7.29 6.07 -4.68
N ILE A 55 -7.44 6.50 -3.44
CA ILE A 55 -8.75 6.76 -2.84
C ILE A 55 -9.48 7.84 -3.61
N LYS A 56 -8.79 8.93 -3.94
CA LYS A 56 -9.39 10.04 -4.70
C LYS A 56 -9.86 9.60 -6.08
N ALA A 57 -9.04 8.81 -6.79
CA ALA A 57 -9.39 8.30 -8.11
C ALA A 57 -10.65 7.42 -8.04
N TYR A 58 -10.74 6.54 -7.04
CA TYR A 58 -11.93 5.72 -6.84
C TYR A 58 -13.16 6.58 -6.56
N TRP A 59 -13.03 7.56 -5.65
CA TRP A 59 -14.12 8.47 -5.29
C TRP A 59 -14.69 9.18 -6.52
N GLN A 60 -13.82 9.64 -7.40
CA GLN A 60 -14.23 10.35 -8.62
C GLN A 60 -14.97 9.45 -9.62
N THR A 61 -14.85 8.13 -9.52
CA THR A 61 -15.56 7.19 -10.38
C THR A 61 -16.99 6.90 -9.91
N LEU A 62 -17.33 7.29 -8.67
CA LEU A 62 -18.63 6.96 -8.09
C LEU A 62 -19.74 7.84 -8.71
N GLU A 63 -20.83 7.19 -9.10
CA GLU A 63 -22.03 7.90 -9.61
C GLU A 63 -22.73 8.65 -8.48
N THR A 64 -22.76 8.06 -7.29
CA THR A 64 -23.35 8.66 -6.10
C THR A 64 -22.26 8.92 -5.07
N GLN A 65 -22.04 10.19 -4.75
CA GLN A 65 -21.08 10.59 -3.73
C GLN A 65 -21.65 10.35 -2.33
N PRO A 66 -20.81 10.07 -1.31
CA PRO A 66 -21.25 9.98 0.07
C PRO A 66 -21.96 11.28 0.49
N LYS A 67 -23.17 11.15 1.01
CA LYS A 67 -24.07 12.31 1.25
C LYS A 67 -23.58 13.25 2.34
N ASP A 68 -22.85 12.72 3.31
CA ASP A 68 -22.39 13.48 4.48
C ASP A 68 -21.04 14.16 4.25
N ILE A 69 -20.49 14.05 3.04
CA ILE A 69 -19.17 14.57 2.73
C ILE A 69 -19.31 15.59 1.61
N THR A 70 -19.10 16.85 1.95
CA THR A 70 -19.12 17.96 1.00
C THR A 70 -17.71 18.22 0.44
N GLY A 71 -17.60 19.03 -0.62
CA GLY A 71 -16.35 19.24 -1.35
C GLY A 71 -15.14 19.55 -0.49
N ALA A 72 -15.29 20.43 0.53
CA ALA A 72 -14.20 20.73 1.46
C ALA A 72 -13.85 19.54 2.35
N GLY A 73 -14.81 18.67 2.62
CA GLY A 73 -14.61 17.47 3.43
C GLY A 73 -13.96 16.31 2.69
N MET A 74 -13.90 16.35 1.34
CA MET A 74 -13.32 15.24 0.57
C MET A 74 -11.85 15.00 0.94
N GLN A 75 -11.03 16.05 0.93
CA GLN A 75 -9.62 15.91 1.24
C GLN A 75 -9.40 15.49 2.69
N GLU A 76 -10.13 16.08 3.63
CA GLU A 76 -10.05 15.69 5.03
C GLU A 76 -10.45 14.23 5.24
N THR A 77 -11.49 13.78 4.55
CA THR A 77 -11.94 12.39 4.60
C THR A 77 -10.89 11.46 4.03
N ILE A 78 -10.29 11.80 2.88
CA ILE A 78 -9.22 11.01 2.27
C ILE A 78 -8.02 10.92 3.23
N ASP A 79 -7.62 12.03 3.83
CA ASP A 79 -6.52 12.05 4.79
C ASP A 79 -6.81 11.15 5.98
N HIS A 80 -8.02 11.20 6.51
CA HIS A 80 -8.44 10.38 7.65
C HIS A 80 -8.50 8.89 7.28
N LEU A 81 -9.06 8.56 6.13
CA LEU A 81 -9.07 7.18 5.61
C LEU A 81 -7.64 6.64 5.47
N HIS A 82 -6.75 7.46 4.95
CA HIS A 82 -5.36 7.05 4.78
C HIS A 82 -4.65 6.83 6.13
N GLU A 83 -4.95 7.64 7.13
CA GLU A 83 -4.42 7.45 8.48
C GLU A 83 -4.88 6.12 9.08
N ILE A 84 -6.17 5.80 8.97
CA ILE A 84 -6.73 4.53 9.46
C ILE A 84 -6.10 3.36 8.70
N LYS A 85 -6.00 3.48 7.37
CA LYS A 85 -5.37 2.45 6.53
C LYS A 85 -3.93 2.22 6.94
N THR A 86 -3.16 3.28 7.15
CA THR A 86 -1.74 3.17 7.51
C THR A 86 -1.58 2.45 8.85
N ALA A 87 -2.39 2.82 9.86
CA ALA A 87 -2.36 2.16 11.15
C ALA A 87 -2.74 0.68 11.05
N ALA A 88 -3.76 0.35 10.26
CA ALA A 88 -4.19 -1.03 10.06
C ALA A 88 -3.11 -1.85 9.33
N TYR A 89 -2.46 -1.26 8.35
CA TYR A 89 -1.38 -1.91 7.62
C TYR A 89 -0.18 -2.18 8.54
N GLU A 90 0.23 -1.20 9.34
CA GLU A 90 1.30 -1.38 10.32
C GLU A 90 1.01 -2.50 11.31
N GLN A 91 -0.22 -2.54 11.81
CA GLN A 91 -0.63 -3.60 12.73
C GLN A 91 -0.57 -4.96 12.07
N ALA A 92 -1.01 -5.06 10.82
CA ALA A 92 -0.95 -6.31 10.06
C ALA A 92 0.50 -6.78 9.85
N VAL A 93 1.41 -5.87 9.58
CA VAL A 93 2.83 -6.19 9.43
C VAL A 93 3.41 -6.71 10.74
N GLN A 94 3.10 -6.04 11.86
CA GLN A 94 3.54 -6.46 13.18
C GLN A 94 2.98 -7.84 13.57
N ASP A 95 1.77 -8.16 13.12
CA ASP A 95 1.12 -9.44 13.36
C ASP A 95 1.60 -10.55 12.41
N GLY A 96 2.55 -10.25 11.51
CA GLY A 96 3.13 -11.22 10.60
C GLY A 96 2.32 -11.49 9.34
N ALA A 97 1.37 -10.62 9.00
CA ALA A 97 0.55 -10.77 7.79
C ALA A 97 1.33 -10.54 6.49
N VAL A 98 2.48 -9.88 6.57
CA VAL A 98 3.35 -9.61 5.43
C VAL A 98 4.65 -10.36 5.59
N GLN A 99 5.04 -11.09 4.56
CA GLN A 99 6.29 -11.85 4.54
C GLN A 99 7.06 -11.53 3.27
N MET A 100 8.37 -11.68 3.32
CA MET A 100 9.22 -11.58 2.13
C MET A 100 8.84 -12.69 1.15
N ARG A 101 8.88 -12.35 -0.14
CA ARG A 101 8.62 -13.35 -1.18
C ARG A 101 9.69 -14.43 -1.17
N PRO A 102 9.35 -15.67 -1.57
CA PRO A 102 10.34 -16.76 -1.62
C PRO A 102 11.57 -16.37 -2.45
N GLY A 103 12.74 -16.71 -1.95
CA GLY A 103 14.00 -16.44 -2.63
C GLY A 103 14.59 -15.06 -2.40
N VAL A 104 13.83 -14.11 -1.83
CA VAL A 104 14.31 -12.72 -1.62
C VAL A 104 15.51 -12.69 -0.68
N LEU A 105 15.45 -13.36 0.46
CA LEU A 105 16.57 -13.39 1.41
C LEU A 105 17.81 -14.00 0.78
N ALA A 106 17.65 -15.07 0.01
CA ALA A 106 18.77 -15.72 -0.67
C ALA A 106 19.42 -14.77 -1.69
N LEU A 107 18.61 -14.04 -2.46
CA LEU A 107 19.10 -13.06 -3.44
C LEU A 107 19.84 -11.92 -2.75
N LEU A 108 19.27 -11.35 -1.68
CA LEU A 108 19.91 -10.27 -0.94
C LEU A 108 21.25 -10.71 -0.33
N SER A 109 21.30 -11.90 0.26
CA SER A 109 22.52 -12.45 0.84
C SER A 109 23.58 -12.69 -0.23
N ALA A 110 23.21 -13.26 -1.37
CA ALA A 110 24.13 -13.50 -2.47
C ALA A 110 24.67 -12.20 -3.06
N ALA A 111 23.83 -11.20 -3.26
CA ALA A 111 24.24 -9.91 -3.79
C ALA A 111 25.17 -9.17 -2.83
N SER A 112 24.88 -9.20 -1.53
CA SER A 112 25.75 -8.62 -0.51
C SER A 112 27.11 -9.30 -0.44
N ALA A 113 27.12 -10.61 -0.49
CA ALA A 113 28.37 -11.40 -0.50
C ALA A 113 29.23 -11.12 -1.74
N ALA A 114 28.61 -10.79 -2.86
CA ALA A 114 29.31 -10.42 -4.10
C ALA A 114 29.79 -8.96 -4.11
N GLY A 115 29.55 -8.20 -3.03
CA GLY A 115 29.98 -6.81 -2.93
C GLY A 115 29.08 -5.81 -3.66
N MET A 116 27.88 -6.22 -4.07
CA MET A 116 26.93 -5.34 -4.73
C MET A 116 26.31 -4.35 -3.75
N ARG A 117 26.06 -3.13 -4.23
CA ARG A 117 25.27 -2.15 -3.47
C ARG A 117 23.80 -2.51 -3.59
N LEU A 118 23.07 -2.35 -2.49
CA LEU A 118 21.63 -2.61 -2.43
C LEU A 118 20.90 -1.31 -2.10
N ALA A 119 19.78 -1.08 -2.77
CA ALA A 119 18.94 0.08 -2.55
C ALA A 119 17.47 -0.29 -2.70
N ILE A 120 16.61 0.50 -2.08
CA ILE A 120 15.16 0.34 -2.15
C ILE A 120 14.57 1.57 -2.84
N ALA A 121 13.77 1.33 -3.88
CA ALA A 121 12.97 2.35 -4.55
C ALA A 121 11.49 1.99 -4.36
N THR A 122 10.74 2.87 -3.71
CA THR A 122 9.34 2.57 -3.36
C THR A 122 8.51 3.85 -3.31
N THR A 123 7.21 3.70 -3.57
CA THR A 123 6.21 4.75 -3.37
C THR A 123 5.50 4.64 -2.02
N THR A 124 5.78 3.57 -1.25
CA THR A 124 5.17 3.40 0.06
C THR A 124 5.74 4.40 1.07
N SER A 125 4.98 4.71 2.12
CA SER A 125 5.44 5.66 3.13
C SER A 125 6.56 5.06 3.99
N PRO A 126 7.44 5.91 4.57
CA PRO A 126 8.49 5.41 5.49
C PRO A 126 7.93 4.62 6.66
N VAL A 127 6.76 4.96 7.13
CA VAL A 127 6.07 4.25 8.22
C VAL A 127 5.82 2.79 7.83
N ASN A 128 5.32 2.56 6.61
CA ASN A 128 5.06 1.20 6.12
C ASN A 128 6.35 0.40 5.95
N ILE A 129 7.45 1.04 5.60
CA ILE A 129 8.76 0.37 5.46
C ILE A 129 9.32 0.00 6.84
N ALA A 130 9.17 0.87 7.82
CA ALA A 130 9.69 0.66 9.18
C ALA A 130 8.90 -0.41 9.95
N ALA A 131 7.65 -0.60 9.62
CA ALA A 131 6.82 -1.65 10.22
C ALA A 131 7.19 -3.07 9.73
#